data_2b415eb592da4831d78a6c039c80d4d1
#
_entry.id   2b415eb592da4831d78a6c039c80d4d1
#
_cell.length_a   1.000
_cell.length_b   1.000
_cell.length_c   1.000
_cell.angle_alpha   90.00
_cell.angle_beta   90.00
_cell.angle_gamma   90.00
#
_symmetry.space_group_name_H-M   'P 1'
#
loop_
_entity.id
_entity.type
_entity.pdbx_description
1 polymer ?
#
loop_
_entity_poly.entity_id
_entity_poly.type
_entity_poly.pdbx_seq_one_letter_code
_entity_poly.pdbx_strand_id
1 'polypeptide(L)'
;MGDRKIYVVAKVFDQQGCIAYLCKTPNEARCLPSTLEALRAEGVQIVILDSPEIYSEYAPYTYIEDMKEFIDRVTLLNRAS
;
A
#
# COMPACT_ATOMS: atom_id res chain seq x y z
N MET A 1 -5.09 -12.45 -21.97
CA MET A 1 -4.20 -11.96 -21.52
C MET A 1 -4.34 -11.39 -20.27
N GLY A 2 -3.77 -11.48 -19.53
CA GLY A 2 -3.57 -11.31 -18.34
C GLY A 2 -4.10 -10.27 -17.51
N ASP A 3 -4.89 -10.66 -16.68
CA ASP A 3 -5.30 -9.78 -15.65
C ASP A 3 -4.15 -9.61 -14.69
N ARG A 4 -3.25 -8.73 -15.05
CA ARG A 4 -2.20 -8.40 -14.12
C ARG A 4 -2.80 -7.65 -12.96
N LYS A 5 -2.70 -8.24 -11.81
CA LYS A 5 -3.08 -7.57 -10.58
C LYS A 5 -1.92 -6.68 -10.17
N ILE A 6 -2.23 -5.44 -9.85
CA ILE A 6 -1.23 -4.49 -9.40
C ILE A 6 -1.58 -4.07 -7.98
N TYR A 7 -0.59 -4.12 -7.12
CA TYR A 7 -0.78 -3.80 -5.70
C TYR A 7 0.02 -2.55 -5.33
N VAL A 8 -0.60 -1.71 -4.52
CA VAL A 8 0.12 -0.62 -3.86
C VAL A 8 0.37 -1.09 -2.44
N VAL A 9 1.62 -1.29 -2.10
CA VAL A 9 1.98 -1.81 -0.78
C VAL A 9 2.58 -0.70 0.05
N ALA A 10 2.02 -0.48 1.23
CA ALA A 10 2.51 0.52 2.16
C ALA A 10 3.11 -0.15 3.39
N LYS A 11 4.32 0.25 3.74
CA LYS A 11 5.01 -0.22 4.92
C LYS A 11 5.36 1.00 5.77
N VAL A 12 4.84 1.02 6.98
CA VAL A 12 5.15 2.10 7.91
C VAL A 12 6.37 1.67 8.71
N PHE A 13 7.38 2.51 8.76
CA PHE A 13 8.58 2.22 9.56
C PHE A 13 8.17 1.99 11.01
N ASP A 14 8.87 1.14 11.68
CA ASP A 14 8.62 0.79 13.08
C ASP A 14 7.36 -0.04 13.31
N GLN A 15 6.64 -0.39 12.25
CA GLN A 15 5.48 -1.27 12.37
C GLN A 15 5.80 -2.59 11.70
N GLN A 16 5.24 -3.66 12.23
CA GLN A 16 5.39 -4.98 11.62
C GLN A 16 4.24 -5.23 10.68
N GLY A 17 4.55 -5.72 9.49
CA GLY A 17 3.55 -6.01 8.49
C GLY A 17 3.37 -4.90 7.48
N CYS A 18 2.60 -5.18 6.47
CA CYS A 18 2.35 -4.27 5.38
C CYS A 18 0.86 -4.23 5.05
N ILE A 19 0.41 -3.09 4.56
CA ILE A 19 -0.95 -2.97 4.05
C ILE A 19 -0.86 -2.93 2.54
N ALA A 20 -1.63 -3.78 1.88
CA ALA A 20 -1.63 -3.87 0.42
C ALA A 20 -2.99 -3.52 -0.13
N TYR A 21 -3.02 -2.61 -1.08
CA TYR A 21 -4.23 -2.27 -1.80
C TYR A 21 -4.20 -2.89 -3.18
N LEU A 22 -5.26 -3.60 -3.54
CA LEU A 22 -5.39 -4.19 -4.86
C LEU A 22 -6.02 -3.18 -5.79
N CYS A 23 -5.26 -2.72 -6.77
CA CYS A 23 -5.75 -1.76 -7.75
C CYS A 23 -6.79 -2.41 -8.66
N LYS A 24 -7.86 -1.69 -8.92
CA LYS A 24 -8.90 -2.16 -9.83
C LYS A 24 -8.49 -1.97 -11.28
N THR A 25 -7.68 -0.95 -11.53
CA THR A 25 -7.17 -0.68 -12.88
C THR A 25 -5.69 -0.29 -12.77
N PRO A 26 -4.91 -0.49 -13.83
CA PRO A 26 -3.52 -0.03 -13.81
C PRO A 26 -3.36 1.47 -13.60
N ASN A 27 -4.34 2.26 -14.01
CA ASN A 27 -4.26 3.70 -13.82
C ASN A 27 -4.25 4.11 -12.36
N GLU A 28 -4.90 3.34 -11.49
CA GLU A 28 -4.88 3.65 -10.07
C GLU A 28 -3.47 3.62 -9.50
N ALA A 29 -2.63 2.71 -10.00
CA ALA A 29 -1.25 2.64 -9.56
C ALA A 29 -0.42 3.81 -10.08
N ARG A 30 -0.74 4.30 -11.27
CA ARG A 30 0.01 5.40 -11.88
C ARG A 30 -0.39 6.75 -11.30
N CYS A 31 -1.65 6.87 -10.89
CA CYS A 31 -2.20 8.13 -10.41
C CYS A 31 -2.53 8.03 -8.94
N LEU A 32 -1.50 7.87 -8.12
CA LEU A 32 -1.71 7.75 -6.68
C LEU A 32 -2.26 9.07 -6.13
N PRO A 33 -3.22 9.00 -5.20
CA PRO A 33 -3.74 10.19 -4.57
C PRO A 33 -2.66 11.00 -3.88
N SER A 34 -2.86 12.30 -3.82
CA SER A 34 -1.90 13.19 -3.17
C SER A 34 -1.70 12.86 -1.70
N THR A 35 -2.71 12.27 -1.05
CA THR A 35 -2.58 11.84 0.33
C THR A 35 -1.52 10.74 0.48
N LEU A 36 -1.40 9.83 -0.49
CA LEU A 36 -0.37 8.81 -0.44
C LEU A 36 1.01 9.41 -0.65
N GLU A 37 1.11 10.41 -1.51
CA GLU A 37 2.38 11.11 -1.70
C GLU A 37 2.80 11.84 -0.43
N ALA A 38 1.83 12.43 0.28
CA ALA A 38 2.11 13.08 1.55
C ALA A 38 2.60 12.07 2.60
N LEU A 39 1.98 10.89 2.64
CA LEU A 39 2.41 9.84 3.57
C LEU A 39 3.83 9.37 3.23
N ARG A 40 4.13 9.27 1.95
CA ARG A 40 5.48 8.90 1.52
C ARG A 40 6.51 9.93 2.00
N ALA A 41 6.16 11.20 1.93
CA ALA A 41 7.02 12.26 2.43
C ALA A 41 7.22 12.21 3.94
N GLU A 42 6.27 11.61 4.66
CA GLU A 42 6.37 11.45 6.11
C GLU A 42 7.16 10.20 6.51
N GLY A 43 7.58 9.40 5.55
CA GLY A 43 8.40 8.24 5.84
C GLY A 43 7.75 6.89 5.58
N VAL A 44 6.50 6.89 5.12
CA VAL A 44 5.83 5.64 4.76
C VAL A 44 6.40 5.15 3.43
N GLN A 45 6.87 3.94 3.40
CA GLN A 45 7.40 3.35 2.16
C GLN A 45 6.23 2.83 1.34
N ILE A 46 6.06 3.37 0.15
CA ILE A 46 4.97 2.97 -0.74
C ILE A 46 5.58 2.47 -2.04
N VAL A 47 5.29 1.23 -2.39
CA VAL A 47 5.81 0.60 -3.60
C VAL A 47 4.67 -0.03 -4.39
N ILE A 48 4.87 -0.13 -5.69
CA ILE A 48 3.88 -0.71 -6.61
C ILE A 48 4.44 -2.03 -7.10
N LEU A 49 3.68 -3.10 -6.92
CA LEU A 49 4.16 -4.45 -7.20
C LEU A 49 3.15 -5.26 -7.99
N ASP A 50 3.65 -6.20 -8.77
CA ASP A 50 2.81 -7.17 -9.46
C ASP A 50 2.31 -8.22 -8.47
N SER A 51 3.05 -8.47 -7.42
CA SER A 51 2.68 -9.45 -6.39
C SER A 51 3.25 -9.03 -5.05
N PRO A 52 2.46 -9.07 -3.98
CA PRO A 52 2.96 -8.72 -2.66
C PRO A 52 3.87 -9.80 -2.05
N GLU A 53 3.96 -10.96 -2.70
CA GLU A 53 4.79 -12.05 -2.19
C GLU A 53 6.27 -11.70 -2.06
N ILE A 54 6.71 -10.69 -2.81
CA ILE A 54 8.08 -10.21 -2.72
C ILE A 54 8.41 -9.75 -1.30
N TYR A 55 7.41 -9.30 -0.56
CA TYR A 55 7.59 -8.84 0.81
C TYR A 55 7.04 -9.83 1.83
N SER A 56 7.02 -11.11 1.49
CA SER A 56 6.49 -12.12 2.41
C SER A 56 7.22 -12.14 3.75
N GLU A 57 8.47 -11.71 3.77
CA GLU A 57 9.25 -11.61 5.01
C GLU A 57 8.69 -10.55 5.96
N TYR A 58 7.86 -9.66 5.46
CA TYR A 58 7.22 -8.63 6.27
C TYR A 58 5.78 -8.97 6.60
N ALA A 59 5.40 -10.22 6.41
CA ALA A 59 4.05 -10.67 6.76
C ALA A 59 3.75 -10.40 8.24
N PRO A 60 2.48 -10.25 8.60
CA PRO A 60 1.33 -10.49 7.73
C PRO A 60 0.98 -9.28 6.89
N TYR A 61 0.43 -9.57 5.71
CA TYR A 61 -0.14 -8.54 4.87
C TYR A 61 -1.60 -8.35 5.23
N THR A 62 -2.04 -7.12 5.24
CA THR A 62 -3.46 -6.80 5.33
C THR A 62 -3.88 -6.31 3.96
N TYR A 63 -4.84 -7.01 3.35
CA TYR A 63 -5.30 -6.67 2.01
C TYR A 63 -6.56 -5.82 2.11
N ILE A 64 -6.58 -4.70 1.41
CA ILE A 64 -7.71 -3.78 1.42
C ILE A 64 -8.10 -3.50 -0.03
N GLU A 65 -9.39 -3.54 -0.32
CA GLU A 65 -9.89 -3.34 -1.67
C GLU A 65 -10.40 -1.91 -1.90
N ASP A 66 -10.59 -1.14 -0.86
CA ASP A 66 -11.07 0.23 -0.96
C ASP A 66 -9.94 1.21 -0.71
N MET A 67 -9.72 2.11 -1.66
CA MET A 67 -8.62 3.07 -1.57
C MET A 67 -8.74 3.98 -0.35
N LYS A 68 -9.94 4.43 -0.03
CA LYS A 68 -10.13 5.30 1.12
C LYS A 68 -9.79 4.57 2.42
N GLU A 69 -10.23 3.32 2.54
CA GLU A 69 -9.91 2.52 3.72
C GLU A 69 -8.41 2.26 3.81
N PHE A 70 -7.78 2.00 2.67
CA PHE A 70 -6.34 1.80 2.62
C PHE A 70 -5.60 3.03 3.15
N ILE A 71 -5.96 4.21 2.67
CA ILE A 71 -5.33 5.44 3.11
C ILE A 71 -5.57 5.68 4.60
N ASP A 72 -6.79 5.45 5.07
CA ASP A 72 -7.12 5.63 6.48
C ASP A 72 -6.31 4.71 7.37
N ARG A 73 -6.16 3.44 6.97
CA ARG A 73 -5.38 2.48 7.74
C ARG A 73 -3.91 2.84 7.79
N VAL A 74 -3.35 3.22 6.65
CA VAL A 74 -1.94 3.61 6.59
C VAL A 74 -1.71 4.86 7.45
N THR A 75 -2.63 5.81 7.40
CA THR A 75 -2.53 7.02 8.19
C THR A 75 -2.55 6.71 9.68
N LEU A 76 -3.45 5.82 10.10
CA LEU A 76 -3.54 5.43 11.50
C LEU A 76 -2.25 4.77 11.99
N LEU A 77 -1.69 3.87 11.19
CA LEU A 77 -0.44 3.21 11.54
C LEU A 77 0.71 4.21 11.61
N ASN A 78 0.75 5.15 10.68
CA ASN A 78 1.81 6.15 10.68
C ASN A 78 1.75 7.04 11.91
N ARG A 79 0.54 7.39 12.35
CA ARG A 79 0.38 8.21 13.55
C ARG A 79 0.67 7.45 14.83
N ALA A 80 0.49 6.14 14.81
CA ALA A 80 0.74 5.29 15.97
C ALA A 80 2.22 5.01 16.21
N SER A 81 3.05 5.21 15.20
CA SER A 81 4.48 4.91 15.31
C SER A 81 5.31 6.05 15.90
#